data_f94e5647b645a9ff7e2e69815fa9bb29
#
_entry.id   f94e5647b645a9ff7e2e69815fa9bb29
#
_cell.length_a   1.000
_cell.length_b   1.000
_cell.length_c   1.000
_cell.angle_alpha   90.00
_cell.angle_beta   90.00
_cell.angle_gamma   90.00
#
_symmetry.space_group_name_H-M   'P 1'
#
loop_
_entity.id
_entity.type
_entity.pdbx_description
1 polymer ?
#
loop_
_entity_poly.entity_id
_entity_poly.type
_entity_poly.pdbx_seq_one_letter_code
_entity_poly.pdbx_strand_id
1 'polypeptide(L)'
;MLFVANALAEEAAEEVIEEAAEESVSWLSQAFGKFSEFPLWGWLLVAVLLIGGVIAYMAVKGNRKSVWTTKMLSLGAICLALTCVLSMIKLFRMPNGGSVTPASMLPLMLFAYVYGVGPGLVLGAIYGMLDFALGGWFLSVPQFLMDYPVAFAMCGLAGLFHKSSNTRLGLSLGVVIGSLGRYVAAVAAGILFWSDLTEGLAPALIYSLGYNGTYMAAECVICVVISILMGERLVRELKKVA
;
A
#
# COMPACT_ATOMS: atom_id res chain seq x y z
N MET A 1 -39.75 36.93 11.21
CA MET A 1 -39.25 36.07 10.14
C MET A 1 -37.82 35.63 10.37
N LEU A 2 -36.85 36.53 10.66
CA LEU A 2 -35.44 36.14 10.88
C LEU A 2 -35.22 35.16 12.06
N PHE A 3 -35.99 35.33 13.17
CA PHE A 3 -35.88 34.48 14.37
C PHE A 3 -36.34 33.04 14.10
N VAL A 4 -37.41 32.86 13.34
CA VAL A 4 -37.92 31.54 12.96
C VAL A 4 -36.98 30.85 11.98
N ALA A 5 -36.35 31.60 11.05
CA ALA A 5 -35.39 31.06 10.12
C ALA A 5 -34.10 30.60 10.83
N ASN A 6 -33.63 31.32 11.86
CA ASN A 6 -32.47 30.88 12.65
C ASN A 6 -32.79 29.65 13.52
N ALA A 7 -33.97 29.57 14.12
CA ALA A 7 -34.36 28.40 14.90
C ALA A 7 -34.47 27.14 14.05
N LEU A 8 -35.02 27.23 12.83
CA LEU A 8 -35.07 26.13 11.87
C LEU A 8 -33.69 25.72 11.34
N ALA A 9 -32.78 26.70 11.22
CA ALA A 9 -31.39 26.39 10.81
C ALA A 9 -30.57 25.73 11.92
N GLU A 10 -30.82 26.10 13.20
CA GLU A 10 -30.22 25.45 14.36
C GLU A 10 -30.74 24.00 14.49
N GLU A 11 -32.06 23.80 14.40
CA GLU A 11 -32.68 22.47 14.48
C GLU A 11 -32.20 21.56 13.36
N ALA A 12 -32.08 22.05 12.12
CA ALA A 12 -31.52 21.28 10.99
C ALA A 12 -30.01 20.99 11.17
N ALA A 13 -29.26 21.89 11.79
CA ALA A 13 -27.85 21.67 12.07
C ALA A 13 -27.64 20.65 13.19
N GLU A 14 -28.48 20.64 14.23
CA GLU A 14 -28.47 19.63 15.30
C GLU A 14 -28.81 18.24 14.74
N GLU A 15 -29.84 18.13 13.90
CA GLU A 15 -30.24 16.88 13.27
C GLU A 15 -29.14 16.30 12.39
N VAL A 16 -28.44 17.11 11.60
CA VAL A 16 -27.29 16.69 10.77
C VAL A 16 -26.09 16.26 11.61
N ILE A 17 -25.85 16.95 12.76
CA ILE A 17 -24.75 16.58 13.67
C ILE A 17 -25.07 15.25 14.38
N GLU A 18 -26.34 15.04 14.80
CA GLU A 18 -26.76 13.83 15.47
C GLU A 18 -26.71 12.61 14.49
N GLU A 19 -27.18 12.77 13.26
CA GLU A 19 -27.08 11.75 12.21
C GLU A 19 -25.63 11.41 11.89
N ALA A 20 -24.75 12.40 11.74
CA ALA A 20 -23.32 12.19 11.53
C ALA A 20 -22.62 11.51 12.72
N ALA A 21 -23.07 11.81 13.96
CA ALA A 21 -22.56 11.16 15.17
C ALA A 21 -23.02 9.70 15.26
N GLU A 22 -24.29 9.40 14.96
CA GLU A 22 -24.81 8.03 14.91
C GLU A 22 -24.13 7.21 13.82
N GLU A 23 -23.93 7.78 12.63
CA GLU A 23 -23.22 7.13 11.54
C GLU A 23 -21.76 6.81 11.91
N SER A 24 -21.09 7.74 12.60
CA SER A 24 -19.72 7.56 13.08
C SER A 24 -19.60 6.48 14.15
N VAL A 25 -20.56 6.39 15.10
CA VAL A 25 -20.62 5.36 16.13
C VAL A 25 -20.95 4.00 15.50
N SER A 26 -21.89 3.95 14.57
CA SER A 26 -22.23 2.75 13.81
C SER A 26 -21.04 2.22 13.02
N TRP A 27 -20.32 3.10 12.33
CA TRP A 27 -19.11 2.76 11.60
C TRP A 27 -18.01 2.22 12.53
N LEU A 28 -17.75 2.87 13.66
CA LEU A 28 -16.77 2.41 14.64
C LEU A 28 -17.16 1.04 15.23
N SER A 29 -18.43 0.85 15.59
CA SER A 29 -18.91 -0.41 16.14
C SER A 29 -18.80 -1.56 15.15
N GLN A 30 -19.04 -1.33 13.85
CA GLN A 30 -18.82 -2.31 12.79
C GLN A 30 -17.33 -2.59 12.57
N ALA A 31 -16.48 -1.56 12.58
CA ALA A 31 -15.05 -1.70 12.43
C ALA A 31 -14.40 -2.53 13.54
N PHE A 32 -14.81 -2.28 14.79
CA PHE A 32 -14.26 -2.98 15.96
C PHE A 32 -15.01 -4.27 16.31
N GLY A 33 -16.29 -4.40 15.97
CA GLY A 33 -17.05 -5.63 16.17
C GLY A 33 -16.47 -6.81 15.37
N LYS A 34 -16.07 -6.59 14.13
CA LYS A 34 -15.39 -7.59 13.30
C LYS A 34 -13.97 -7.95 13.78
N PHE A 35 -13.40 -7.16 14.68
CA PHE A 35 -12.08 -7.43 15.25
C PHE A 35 -12.08 -8.68 16.14
N SER A 36 -13.16 -8.92 16.87
CA SER A 36 -13.34 -10.11 17.74
C SER A 36 -13.69 -11.37 16.93
N GLU A 37 -14.30 -11.21 15.75
CA GLU A 37 -14.67 -12.31 14.86
C GLU A 37 -13.51 -12.75 13.95
N PHE A 38 -12.42 -11.96 13.92
CA PHE A 38 -11.29 -12.25 13.04
C PHE A 38 -10.55 -13.51 13.52
N PRO A 39 -10.39 -14.52 12.65
CA PRO A 39 -9.89 -15.83 13.06
C PRO A 39 -8.43 -15.73 13.54
N LEU A 40 -8.09 -16.51 14.56
CA LEU A 40 -6.74 -16.51 15.17
C LEU A 40 -5.64 -16.76 14.13
N TRP A 41 -5.88 -17.64 13.15
CA TRP A 41 -4.92 -17.90 12.08
C TRP A 41 -4.70 -16.68 11.17
N GLY A 42 -5.70 -15.83 10.98
CA GLY A 42 -5.58 -14.56 10.28
C GLY A 42 -4.65 -13.59 11.00
N TRP A 43 -4.77 -13.47 12.33
CA TRP A 43 -3.85 -12.71 13.16
C TRP A 43 -2.42 -13.25 13.09
N LEU A 44 -2.27 -14.60 13.07
CA LEU A 44 -0.96 -15.23 12.90
C LEU A 44 -0.36 -14.88 11.54
N LEU A 45 -1.14 -14.85 10.49
CA LEU A 45 -0.66 -14.49 9.14
C LEU A 45 -0.24 -13.02 9.06
N VAL A 46 -1.04 -12.10 9.61
CA VAL A 46 -0.66 -10.67 9.75
C VAL A 46 0.64 -10.54 10.54
N ALA A 47 0.74 -11.25 11.68
CA ALA A 47 1.95 -11.24 12.49
C ALA A 47 3.17 -11.79 11.74
N VAL A 48 3.03 -12.88 10.99
CA VAL A 48 4.10 -13.46 10.17
C VAL A 48 4.58 -12.48 9.10
N LEU A 49 3.66 -11.78 8.42
CA LEU A 49 4.02 -10.77 7.42
C LEU A 49 4.73 -9.57 8.05
N LEU A 50 4.23 -9.08 9.18
CA LEU A 50 4.86 -7.97 9.92
C LEU A 50 6.22 -8.37 10.48
N ILE A 51 6.31 -9.54 11.12
CA ILE A 51 7.57 -10.07 11.67
C ILE A 51 8.57 -10.37 10.54
N GLY A 52 8.11 -10.97 9.45
CA GLY A 52 8.92 -11.21 8.25
C GLY A 52 9.47 -9.92 7.67
N GLY A 53 8.64 -8.86 7.57
CA GLY A 53 9.07 -7.53 7.18
C GLY A 53 10.09 -6.92 8.14
N VAL A 54 9.88 -7.06 9.45
CA VAL A 54 10.83 -6.59 10.48
C VAL A 54 12.13 -7.37 10.42
N ILE A 55 12.09 -8.71 10.28
CA ILE A 55 13.29 -9.56 10.15
C ILE A 55 14.07 -9.19 8.88
N ALA A 56 13.39 -9.04 7.75
CA ALA A 56 14.01 -8.58 6.51
C ALA A 56 14.65 -7.19 6.68
N TYR A 57 13.97 -6.28 7.37
CA TYR A 57 14.51 -4.97 7.74
C TYR A 57 15.75 -5.09 8.63
N MET A 58 15.70 -5.91 9.70
CA MET A 58 16.82 -6.10 10.63
C MET A 58 18.00 -6.80 9.96
N ALA A 59 17.76 -7.79 9.12
CA ALA A 59 18.81 -8.50 8.37
C ALA A 59 19.57 -7.57 7.42
N VAL A 60 18.88 -6.57 6.84
CA VAL A 60 19.46 -5.61 5.89
C VAL A 60 20.05 -4.40 6.61
N LYS A 61 19.51 -4.02 7.77
CA LYS A 61 19.89 -2.81 8.50
C LYS A 61 21.36 -2.79 8.93
N GLY A 62 21.93 -3.96 9.30
CA GLY A 62 23.23 -3.96 9.92
C GLY A 62 23.28 -2.95 11.09
N ASN A 63 24.44 -2.64 11.61
CA ASN A 63 24.61 -1.73 12.76
C ASN A 63 24.55 -0.21 12.38
N ARG A 64 23.92 0.15 11.25
CA ARG A 64 23.83 1.54 10.78
C ARG A 64 22.56 2.21 11.31
N LYS A 65 22.75 3.31 12.06
CA LYS A 65 21.65 4.24 12.39
C LYS A 65 21.15 4.85 11.07
N SER A 66 19.93 4.54 10.65
CA SER A 66 19.29 5.25 9.54
C SER A 66 18.91 6.64 10.04
N VAL A 67 19.71 7.63 9.69
CA VAL A 67 19.38 9.03 9.98
C VAL A 67 18.59 9.56 8.80
N TRP A 68 17.33 9.89 9.04
CA TRP A 68 16.49 10.56 8.04
C TRP A 68 17.05 11.97 7.80
N THR A 69 17.52 12.25 6.60
CA THR A 69 18.00 13.56 6.20
C THR A 69 16.91 14.37 5.54
N THR A 70 17.03 15.71 5.57
CA THR A 70 16.09 16.61 4.86
C THR A 70 15.97 16.25 3.37
N LYS A 71 17.09 15.92 2.72
CA LYS A 71 17.11 15.50 1.32
C LYS A 71 16.28 14.21 1.09
N MET A 72 16.45 13.22 1.97
CA MET A 72 15.70 11.97 1.90
C MET A 72 14.21 12.20 2.10
N LEU A 73 13.81 13.07 3.05
CA LEU A 73 12.41 13.44 3.27
C LEU A 73 11.83 14.17 2.05
N SER A 74 12.55 15.13 1.48
CA SER A 74 12.11 15.86 0.28
C SER A 74 11.94 14.92 -0.92
N LEU A 75 12.90 14.01 -1.14
CA LEU A 75 12.80 13.04 -2.23
C LEU A 75 11.67 12.04 -2.00
N GLY A 76 11.46 11.61 -0.75
CA GLY A 76 10.32 10.77 -0.36
C GLY A 76 8.97 11.44 -0.66
N ALA A 77 8.84 12.72 -0.32
CA ALA A 77 7.64 13.50 -0.62
C ALA A 77 7.38 13.61 -2.13
N ILE A 78 8.42 13.84 -2.95
CA ILE A 78 8.30 13.87 -4.41
C ILE A 78 7.86 12.49 -4.94
N CYS A 79 8.45 11.40 -4.45
CA CYS A 79 8.07 10.05 -4.85
C CYS A 79 6.63 9.73 -4.46
N LEU A 80 6.18 10.12 -3.25
CA LEU A 80 4.78 9.98 -2.82
C LEU A 80 3.83 10.73 -3.75
N ALA A 81 4.11 12.01 -4.01
CA ALA A 81 3.29 12.85 -4.88
C ALA A 81 3.18 12.24 -6.29
N LEU A 82 4.30 11.80 -6.85
CA LEU A 82 4.33 11.17 -8.18
C LEU A 82 3.55 9.85 -8.17
N THR A 83 3.67 9.03 -7.14
CA THR A 83 2.89 7.80 -6.97
C THR A 83 1.40 8.11 -6.91
N CYS A 84 0.98 9.11 -6.12
CA CYS A 84 -0.43 9.54 -6.06
C CYS A 84 -0.96 9.97 -7.44
N VAL A 85 -0.22 10.82 -8.15
CA VAL A 85 -0.63 11.29 -9.49
C VAL A 85 -0.76 10.12 -10.48
N LEU A 86 0.24 9.23 -10.52
CA LEU A 86 0.21 8.06 -11.41
C LEU A 86 -0.90 7.08 -11.03
N SER A 87 -1.20 6.92 -9.73
CA SER A 87 -2.26 6.04 -9.26
C SER A 87 -3.67 6.53 -9.62
N MET A 88 -3.86 7.84 -9.84
CA MET A 88 -5.13 8.39 -10.32
C MET A 88 -5.42 8.02 -11.78
N ILE A 89 -4.39 7.76 -12.57
CA ILE A 89 -4.53 7.34 -13.97
C ILE A 89 -4.76 5.83 -14.01
N LYS A 90 -5.99 5.40 -14.24
CA LYS A 90 -6.36 3.99 -14.32
C LYS A 90 -6.40 3.55 -15.79
N LEU A 91 -5.39 2.78 -16.23
CA LEU A 91 -5.37 2.19 -17.56
C LEU A 91 -6.44 1.11 -17.70
N PHE A 92 -6.63 0.34 -16.64
CA PHE A 92 -7.66 -0.69 -16.54
C PHE A 92 -8.15 -0.80 -15.10
N ARG A 93 -9.46 -1.02 -14.90
CA ARG A 93 -10.09 -1.22 -13.58
C ARG A 93 -10.69 -2.61 -13.49
N MET A 94 -10.39 -3.31 -12.41
CA MET A 94 -11.01 -4.58 -12.06
C MET A 94 -12.33 -4.33 -11.30
N PRO A 95 -13.31 -5.26 -11.37
CA PRO A 95 -14.62 -5.09 -10.72
C PRO A 95 -14.55 -4.82 -9.20
N ASN A 96 -13.61 -5.43 -8.49
CA ASN A 96 -13.47 -5.34 -7.03
C ASN A 96 -12.32 -4.42 -6.58
N GLY A 97 -12.05 -3.35 -7.32
CA GLY A 97 -11.14 -2.27 -6.90
C GLY A 97 -9.69 -2.38 -7.38
N GLY A 98 -9.23 -3.54 -7.81
CA GLY A 98 -7.90 -3.68 -8.42
C GLY A 98 -7.77 -2.83 -9.70
N SER A 99 -6.61 -2.27 -9.96
CA SER A 99 -6.39 -1.45 -11.16
C SER A 99 -4.96 -1.55 -11.65
N VAL A 100 -4.79 -1.44 -12.97
CA VAL A 100 -3.51 -1.28 -13.64
C VAL A 100 -3.27 0.20 -13.86
N THR A 101 -2.11 0.68 -13.44
CA THR A 101 -1.71 2.09 -13.55
C THR A 101 -0.44 2.23 -14.39
N PRO A 102 -0.08 3.43 -14.86
CA PRO A 102 1.17 3.64 -15.60
C PRO A 102 2.39 3.67 -14.66
N ALA A 103 2.69 2.52 -14.03
CA ALA A 103 3.82 2.31 -13.12
C ALA A 103 3.74 3.15 -11.82
N SER A 104 2.56 3.27 -11.20
CA SER A 104 2.41 4.07 -9.97
C SER A 104 3.31 3.60 -8.82
N MET A 105 3.64 2.30 -8.74
CA MET A 105 4.52 1.76 -7.70
C MET A 105 6.01 2.05 -7.94
N LEU A 106 6.40 2.40 -9.17
CA LEU A 106 7.81 2.57 -9.52
C LEU A 106 8.52 3.67 -8.72
N PRO A 107 7.94 4.85 -8.44
CA PRO A 107 8.59 5.87 -7.61
C PRO A 107 8.91 5.41 -6.19
N LEU A 108 8.02 4.59 -5.57
CA LEU A 108 8.27 4.00 -4.24
C LEU A 108 9.46 3.03 -4.30
N MET A 109 9.49 2.18 -5.32
CA MET A 109 10.56 1.19 -5.51
C MET A 109 11.90 1.85 -5.87
N LEU A 110 11.89 2.95 -6.64
CA LEU A 110 13.09 3.78 -6.91
C LEU A 110 13.64 4.39 -5.62
N PHE A 111 12.78 4.96 -4.79
CA PHE A 111 13.18 5.49 -3.49
C PHE A 111 13.81 4.40 -2.61
N ALA A 112 13.16 3.22 -2.53
CA ALA A 112 13.68 2.06 -1.81
C ALA A 112 15.03 1.60 -2.37
N TYR A 113 15.20 1.59 -3.69
CA TYR A 113 16.46 1.23 -4.34
C TYR A 113 17.58 2.21 -4.01
N VAL A 114 17.29 3.50 -3.85
CA VAL A 114 18.29 4.52 -3.51
C VAL A 114 18.65 4.48 -2.03
N TYR A 115 17.67 4.38 -1.13
CA TYR A 115 17.87 4.51 0.32
C TYR A 115 17.85 3.19 1.10
N GLY A 116 17.51 2.09 0.45
CA GLY A 116 17.44 0.76 1.05
C GLY A 116 16.06 0.39 1.56
N VAL A 117 15.95 -0.84 2.06
CA VAL A 117 14.68 -1.50 2.44
C VAL A 117 13.93 -0.70 3.51
N GLY A 118 14.60 -0.32 4.61
CA GLY A 118 13.94 0.31 5.74
C GLY A 118 13.16 1.57 5.38
N PRO A 119 13.83 2.58 4.81
CA PRO A 119 13.15 3.77 4.31
C PRO A 119 12.07 3.47 3.27
N GLY A 120 12.30 2.48 2.39
CA GLY A 120 11.33 2.05 1.41
C GLY A 120 10.06 1.47 2.02
N LEU A 121 10.18 0.62 3.06
CA LEU A 121 9.03 0.06 3.80
C LEU A 121 8.19 1.18 4.43
N VAL A 122 8.85 2.16 5.06
CA VAL A 122 8.17 3.29 5.69
C VAL A 122 7.44 4.14 4.65
N LEU A 123 8.11 4.48 3.54
CA LEU A 123 7.49 5.28 2.48
C LEU A 123 6.29 4.56 1.85
N GLY A 124 6.42 3.26 1.60
CA GLY A 124 5.33 2.43 1.09
C GLY A 124 4.14 2.38 2.04
N ALA A 125 4.39 2.21 3.37
CA ALA A 125 3.32 2.24 4.38
C ALA A 125 2.58 3.59 4.40
N ILE A 126 3.32 4.71 4.34
CA ILE A 126 2.73 6.05 4.26
C ILE A 126 1.88 6.19 2.99
N TYR A 127 2.39 5.71 1.85
CA TYR A 127 1.60 5.73 0.62
C TYR A 127 0.33 4.88 0.74
N GLY A 128 0.39 3.71 1.37
CA GLY A 128 -0.80 2.88 1.60
C GLY A 128 -1.89 3.63 2.39
N MET A 129 -1.52 4.41 3.40
CA MET A 129 -2.46 5.27 4.12
C MET A 129 -3.05 6.38 3.23
N LEU A 130 -2.23 6.97 2.35
CA LEU A 130 -2.69 7.97 1.38
C LEU A 130 -3.63 7.35 0.33
N ASP A 131 -3.31 6.16 -0.19
CA ASP A 131 -4.13 5.45 -1.17
C ASP A 131 -5.52 5.12 -0.60
N PHE A 132 -5.58 4.72 0.67
CA PHE A 132 -6.84 4.57 1.39
C PHE A 132 -7.62 5.90 1.46
N ALA A 133 -6.97 6.99 1.85
CA ALA A 133 -7.60 8.31 1.95
C ALA A 133 -8.08 8.86 0.59
N LEU A 134 -7.48 8.42 -0.50
CA LEU A 134 -7.85 8.80 -1.87
C LEU A 134 -9.04 8.00 -2.46
N GLY A 135 -9.70 7.19 -1.66
CA GLY A 135 -10.90 6.45 -2.05
C GLY A 135 -10.77 4.93 -1.88
N GLY A 136 -10.09 4.51 -0.82
CA GLY A 136 -9.97 3.12 -0.42
C GLY A 136 -11.26 2.56 0.17
N TRP A 137 -11.41 1.25 0.13
CA TRP A 137 -12.52 0.51 0.75
C TRP A 137 -12.17 0.14 2.18
N PHE A 138 -13.12 0.31 3.09
CA PHE A 138 -13.00 -0.06 4.47
C PHE A 138 -14.04 -1.12 4.84
N LEU A 139 -13.57 -2.29 5.23
CA LEU A 139 -14.41 -3.38 5.77
C LEU A 139 -14.14 -3.60 7.26
N SER A 140 -12.88 -3.52 7.65
CA SER A 140 -12.42 -3.73 9.02
C SER A 140 -11.00 -3.19 9.19
N VAL A 141 -10.59 -2.96 10.45
CA VAL A 141 -9.22 -2.52 10.75
C VAL A 141 -8.14 -3.50 10.24
N PRO A 142 -8.27 -4.83 10.43
CA PRO A 142 -7.31 -5.78 9.86
C PRO A 142 -7.24 -5.72 8.32
N GLN A 143 -8.38 -5.59 7.63
CA GLN A 143 -8.41 -5.44 6.17
C GLN A 143 -7.69 -4.17 5.75
N PHE A 144 -7.99 -3.04 6.37
CA PHE A 144 -7.31 -1.77 6.09
C PHE A 144 -5.79 -1.89 6.21
N LEU A 145 -5.30 -2.50 7.32
CA LEU A 145 -3.87 -2.67 7.54
C LEU A 145 -3.21 -3.55 6.47
N MET A 146 -3.87 -4.63 6.07
CA MET A 146 -3.33 -5.58 5.09
C MET A 146 -3.35 -5.04 3.67
N ASP A 147 -4.47 -4.46 3.24
CA ASP A 147 -4.66 -4.02 1.85
C ASP A 147 -3.88 -2.74 1.52
N TYR A 148 -3.64 -1.88 2.52
CA TYR A 148 -3.02 -0.58 2.29
C TYR A 148 -1.62 -0.48 2.90
N PRO A 149 -1.40 -0.21 4.20
CA PRO A 149 -0.05 0.01 4.72
C PRO A 149 0.89 -1.17 4.51
N VAL A 150 0.43 -2.40 4.79
CA VAL A 150 1.28 -3.60 4.68
C VAL A 150 1.56 -3.92 3.22
N ALA A 151 0.54 -3.94 2.36
CA ALA A 151 0.72 -4.28 0.95
C ALA A 151 1.68 -3.31 0.24
N PHE A 152 1.50 -2.00 0.44
CA PHE A 152 2.38 -1.02 -0.19
C PHE A 152 3.76 -0.94 0.46
N ALA A 153 3.90 -1.22 1.77
CA ALA A 153 5.20 -1.34 2.41
C ALA A 153 6.09 -2.37 1.71
N MET A 154 5.52 -3.48 1.23
CA MET A 154 6.28 -4.53 0.53
C MET A 154 7.01 -4.02 -0.72
N CYS A 155 6.57 -2.92 -1.34
CA CYS A 155 7.32 -2.26 -2.42
C CYS A 155 8.73 -1.84 -1.96
N GLY A 156 8.92 -1.60 -0.67
CA GLY A 156 10.21 -1.30 -0.06
C GLY A 156 11.25 -2.41 -0.17
N LEU A 157 10.83 -3.65 -0.44
CA LEU A 157 11.74 -4.78 -0.70
C LEU A 157 12.61 -4.58 -1.95
N ALA A 158 12.21 -3.67 -2.85
CA ALA A 158 13.08 -3.26 -3.97
C ALA A 158 14.45 -2.76 -3.50
N GLY A 159 14.54 -2.23 -2.30
CA GLY A 159 15.78 -1.80 -1.67
C GLY A 159 16.78 -2.92 -1.33
N LEU A 160 16.42 -4.20 -1.44
CA LEU A 160 17.35 -5.31 -1.24
C LEU A 160 18.52 -5.25 -2.22
N PHE A 161 18.30 -4.69 -3.40
CA PHE A 161 19.29 -4.60 -4.46
C PHE A 161 19.98 -3.22 -4.54
N HIS A 162 19.84 -2.36 -3.54
CA HIS A 162 20.41 -0.99 -3.53
C HIS A 162 21.94 -0.93 -3.70
N LYS A 163 22.66 -2.04 -3.38
CA LYS A 163 24.10 -2.18 -3.54
C LYS A 163 24.54 -2.88 -4.82
N SER A 164 23.60 -3.18 -5.72
CA SER A 164 23.94 -3.86 -6.96
C SER A 164 24.92 -3.04 -7.80
N SER A 165 25.96 -3.69 -8.29
CA SER A 165 26.95 -3.09 -9.20
C SER A 165 26.33 -2.74 -10.55
N ASN A 166 25.38 -3.53 -11.02
CA ASN A 166 24.59 -3.25 -12.22
C ASN A 166 23.25 -2.62 -11.83
N THR A 167 23.15 -1.31 -11.99
CA THR A 167 21.95 -0.54 -11.60
C THR A 167 20.70 -0.99 -12.35
N ARG A 168 20.81 -1.28 -13.66
CA ARG A 168 19.67 -1.71 -14.48
C ARG A 168 19.11 -3.04 -13.98
N LEU A 169 19.98 -4.04 -13.85
CA LEU A 169 19.58 -5.37 -13.38
C LEU A 169 19.12 -5.33 -11.94
N GLY A 170 19.85 -4.65 -11.05
CA GLY A 170 19.50 -4.53 -9.64
C GLY A 170 18.16 -3.85 -9.42
N LEU A 171 17.86 -2.77 -10.14
CA LEU A 171 16.56 -2.11 -10.05
C LEU A 171 15.45 -3.00 -10.58
N SER A 172 15.64 -3.65 -11.74
CA SER A 172 14.61 -4.53 -12.32
C SER A 172 14.29 -5.71 -11.40
N LEU A 173 15.31 -6.35 -10.81
CA LEU A 173 15.11 -7.41 -9.80
C LEU A 173 14.42 -6.85 -8.55
N GLY A 174 14.80 -5.66 -8.10
CA GLY A 174 14.15 -4.98 -7.00
C GLY A 174 12.66 -4.74 -7.25
N VAL A 175 12.31 -4.27 -8.45
CA VAL A 175 10.91 -4.08 -8.87
C VAL A 175 10.15 -5.40 -8.84
N VAL A 176 10.71 -6.48 -9.37
CA VAL A 176 10.06 -7.81 -9.33
C VAL A 176 9.83 -8.27 -7.88
N ILE A 177 10.84 -8.17 -7.02
CA ILE A 177 10.73 -8.61 -5.61
C ILE A 177 9.76 -7.73 -4.83
N GLY A 178 9.78 -6.41 -5.02
CA GLY A 178 8.82 -5.50 -4.40
C GLY A 178 7.37 -5.77 -4.84
N SER A 179 7.18 -6.03 -6.15
CA SER A 179 5.88 -6.41 -6.71
C SER A 179 5.39 -7.76 -6.19
N LEU A 180 6.28 -8.76 -6.08
CA LEU A 180 5.96 -10.06 -5.50
C LEU A 180 5.58 -9.94 -4.02
N GLY A 181 6.31 -9.15 -3.25
CA GLY A 181 5.97 -8.90 -1.86
C GLY A 181 4.57 -8.29 -1.71
N ARG A 182 4.25 -7.28 -2.51
CA ARG A 182 2.91 -6.68 -2.55
C ARG A 182 1.84 -7.70 -2.98
N TYR A 183 2.14 -8.51 -3.99
CA TYR A 183 1.24 -9.57 -4.46
C TYR A 183 0.92 -10.58 -3.36
N VAL A 184 1.92 -11.04 -2.61
CA VAL A 184 1.71 -11.98 -1.49
C VAL A 184 0.82 -11.35 -0.41
N ALA A 185 1.05 -10.08 -0.05
CA ALA A 185 0.22 -9.36 0.91
C ALA A 185 -1.24 -9.23 0.41
N ALA A 186 -1.43 -8.85 -0.86
CA ALA A 186 -2.75 -8.72 -1.47
C ALA A 186 -3.48 -10.07 -1.61
N VAL A 187 -2.77 -11.16 -1.93
CA VAL A 187 -3.36 -12.51 -1.96
C VAL A 187 -3.81 -12.92 -0.57
N ALA A 188 -3.00 -12.67 0.46
CA ALA A 188 -3.36 -12.95 1.84
C ALA A 188 -4.61 -12.16 2.27
N ALA A 189 -4.67 -10.86 1.97
CA ALA A 189 -5.84 -10.04 2.23
C ALA A 189 -7.08 -10.53 1.44
N GLY A 190 -6.89 -10.93 0.18
CA GLY A 190 -7.94 -11.47 -0.66
C GLY A 190 -8.57 -12.73 -0.09
N ILE A 191 -7.77 -13.64 0.47
CA ILE A 191 -8.27 -14.86 1.13
C ILE A 191 -9.02 -14.50 2.41
N LEU A 192 -8.49 -13.59 3.21
CA LEU A 192 -9.02 -13.26 4.53
C LEU A 192 -10.31 -12.43 4.50
N PHE A 193 -10.44 -11.53 3.54
CA PHE A 193 -11.48 -10.49 3.57
C PHE A 193 -12.40 -10.46 2.35
N TRP A 194 -11.94 -11.01 1.22
CA TRP A 194 -12.63 -10.86 -0.07
C TRP A 194 -13.08 -12.19 -0.69
N SER A 195 -12.78 -13.32 -0.04
CA SER A 195 -13.18 -14.65 -0.48
C SER A 195 -14.20 -15.27 0.47
N ASP A 196 -15.09 -16.07 -0.08
CA ASP A 196 -16.00 -16.88 0.73
C ASP A 196 -15.27 -18.14 1.19
N LEU A 197 -14.96 -18.20 2.49
CA LEU A 197 -14.28 -19.32 3.11
C LEU A 197 -15.22 -20.49 3.44
N THR A 198 -16.54 -20.33 3.27
CA THR A 198 -17.51 -21.43 3.44
C THR A 198 -17.34 -22.51 2.39
N GLU A 199 -16.88 -22.15 1.18
CA GLU A 199 -16.54 -23.09 0.11
C GLU A 199 -15.17 -23.76 0.29
N GLY A 200 -14.40 -23.34 1.29
CA GLY A 200 -13.07 -23.85 1.63
C GLY A 200 -11.91 -22.97 1.20
N LEU A 201 -10.72 -23.33 1.71
CA LEU A 201 -9.50 -22.55 1.48
C LEU A 201 -9.00 -22.61 0.03
N ALA A 202 -9.15 -23.74 -0.66
CA ALA A 202 -8.62 -23.92 -2.01
C ALA A 202 -9.30 -23.03 -3.05
N PRO A 203 -10.64 -22.92 -3.14
CA PRO A 203 -11.31 -21.96 -4.01
C PRO A 203 -10.93 -20.50 -3.70
N ALA A 204 -10.89 -20.13 -2.42
CA ALA A 204 -10.48 -18.79 -1.98
C ALA A 204 -9.06 -18.44 -2.42
N LEU A 205 -8.12 -19.38 -2.30
CA LEU A 205 -6.74 -19.20 -2.75
C LEU A 205 -6.65 -19.03 -4.27
N ILE A 206 -7.32 -19.90 -5.04
CA ILE A 206 -7.32 -19.85 -6.51
C ILE A 206 -7.90 -18.51 -6.99
N TYR A 207 -9.03 -18.09 -6.41
CA TYR A 207 -9.64 -16.80 -6.71
C TYR A 207 -8.69 -15.64 -6.42
N SER A 208 -8.12 -15.58 -5.23
CA SER A 208 -7.25 -14.49 -4.81
C SER A 208 -5.95 -14.43 -5.60
N LEU A 209 -5.34 -15.59 -5.90
CA LEU A 209 -4.16 -15.65 -6.79
C LEU A 209 -4.48 -15.13 -8.19
N GLY A 210 -5.58 -15.60 -8.79
CA GLY A 210 -5.99 -15.18 -10.12
C GLY A 210 -6.34 -13.71 -10.19
N TYR A 211 -7.20 -13.25 -9.29
CA TYR A 211 -7.65 -11.86 -9.26
C TYR A 211 -6.49 -10.87 -9.07
N ASN A 212 -5.69 -11.05 -8.02
CA ASN A 212 -4.58 -10.17 -7.74
C ASN A 212 -3.44 -10.32 -8.78
N GLY A 213 -3.24 -11.53 -9.30
CA GLY A 213 -2.21 -11.81 -10.31
C GLY A 213 -2.43 -11.05 -11.60
N THR A 214 -3.67 -10.92 -12.06
CA THR A 214 -3.97 -10.28 -13.35
C THR A 214 -3.51 -8.83 -13.43
N TYR A 215 -3.93 -7.98 -12.48
CA TYR A 215 -3.57 -6.56 -12.53
C TYR A 215 -2.15 -6.29 -12.02
N MET A 216 -1.68 -7.04 -11.02
CA MET A 216 -0.33 -6.85 -10.49
C MET A 216 0.77 -7.34 -11.42
N ALA A 217 0.55 -8.43 -12.16
CA ALA A 217 1.50 -8.86 -13.17
C ALA A 217 1.64 -7.84 -14.30
N ALA A 218 0.52 -7.29 -14.78
CA ALA A 218 0.53 -6.24 -15.79
C ALA A 218 1.30 -5.01 -15.32
N GLU A 219 1.03 -4.52 -14.10
CA GLU A 219 1.73 -3.37 -13.52
C GLU A 219 3.21 -3.67 -13.27
N CYS A 220 3.56 -4.87 -12.81
CA CYS A 220 4.94 -5.30 -12.65
C CYS A 220 5.70 -5.26 -13.98
N VAL A 221 5.11 -5.78 -15.06
CA VAL A 221 5.72 -5.75 -16.40
C VAL A 221 5.98 -4.32 -16.85
N ILE A 222 5.01 -3.41 -16.69
CA ILE A 222 5.18 -1.99 -17.02
C ILE A 222 6.34 -1.39 -16.22
N CYS A 223 6.39 -1.62 -14.90
CA CYS A 223 7.47 -1.13 -14.03
C CYS A 223 8.84 -1.70 -14.44
N VAL A 224 8.92 -2.98 -14.78
CA VAL A 224 10.17 -3.63 -15.22
C VAL A 224 10.64 -3.06 -16.55
N VAL A 225 9.75 -2.89 -17.53
CA VAL A 225 10.09 -2.29 -18.82
C VAL A 225 10.65 -0.88 -18.64
N ILE A 226 10.01 -0.04 -17.84
CA ILE A 226 10.51 1.31 -17.55
C ILE A 226 11.85 1.25 -16.81
N SER A 227 12.02 0.31 -15.87
CA SER A 227 13.29 0.11 -15.15
C SER A 227 14.43 -0.28 -16.08
N ILE A 228 14.17 -1.11 -17.08
CA ILE A 228 15.18 -1.52 -18.08
C ILE A 228 15.54 -0.35 -19.01
N LEU A 229 14.56 0.41 -19.46
CA LEU A 229 14.75 1.48 -20.43
C LEU A 229 15.35 2.76 -19.79
N MET A 230 14.85 3.15 -18.63
CA MET A 230 15.15 4.45 -18.01
C MET A 230 15.78 4.34 -16.61
N GLY A 231 15.84 3.16 -16.01
CA GLY A 231 16.20 2.98 -14.61
C GLY A 231 17.58 3.54 -14.24
N GLU A 232 18.59 3.33 -15.07
CA GLU A 232 19.92 3.90 -14.81
C GLU A 232 19.92 5.42 -14.77
N ARG A 233 19.18 6.06 -15.68
CA ARG A 233 19.06 7.51 -15.73
C ARG A 233 18.30 8.02 -14.51
N LEU A 234 17.17 7.40 -14.18
CA LEU A 234 16.36 7.77 -13.02
C LEU A 234 17.16 7.65 -11.71
N VAL A 235 17.82 6.51 -11.49
CA VAL A 235 18.63 6.30 -10.27
C VAL A 235 19.79 7.28 -10.21
N ARG A 236 20.44 7.57 -11.33
CA ARG A 236 21.54 8.54 -11.38
C ARG A 236 21.08 9.96 -11.00
N GLU A 237 19.94 10.42 -11.53
CA GLU A 237 19.40 11.73 -11.18
C GLU A 237 18.95 11.77 -9.72
N LEU A 238 18.29 10.74 -9.23
CA LEU A 238 17.91 10.65 -7.82
C LEU A 238 19.12 10.68 -6.87
N LYS A 239 20.20 9.97 -7.22
CA LYS A 239 21.44 9.95 -6.41
C LYS A 239 22.20 11.29 -6.40
N LYS A 240 22.00 12.16 -7.39
CA LYS A 240 22.58 13.52 -7.36
C LYS A 240 21.91 14.41 -6.30
N VAL A 241 20.65 14.17 -6.02
CA VAL A 241 19.85 14.93 -5.05
C VAL A 241 19.92 14.31 -3.67
N ALA A 242 20.11 12.97 -3.58
CA ALA A 242 20.23 12.21 -2.33
C ALA A 242 21.54 12.53 -1.60
#